data_65ce0adfd08ad5933236b1faad1ec787
#
_entry.id   65ce0adfd08ad5933236b1faad1ec787
#
_cell.length_a   1.000
_cell.length_b   1.000
_cell.length_c   1.000
_cell.angle_alpha   90.00
_cell.angle_beta   90.00
_cell.angle_gamma   90.00
#
_symmetry.space_group_name_H-M   'P 1'
#
loop_
_entity.id
_entity.type
_entity.pdbx_description
1 polymer ?
#
loop_
_entity_poly.entity_id
_entity_poly.type
_entity_poly.pdbx_seq_one_letter_code
_entity_poly.pdbx_strand_id
1 'polypeptide(L)'
;MGLLDGHRAIVTGGASGIGAATSRRMTEEGARVAILDVNGDGAEMLAKELDGLAYAVDVTDFDAVRAAVDDASEKLGGLSLLYNNAGGSSLANVHEWSLEEWRRIVDLNLTGVFHGFKAGIPHLLAGGGGAVVSTASISGTRPSAGEAPYSASKAAIVALTANAALEYAPTIRVNAVSPGMIHTPLTELLLVEQGLNERDAMIVKTPLGRIGEPDDIAGVVVFLCSDLARFVTGQNIVIDGGMTLHGAGVDGVLDRVRERFGPVL
;
A
#
# COMPACT_ATOMS: atom_id res chain seq x y z
N MET A 1 9.80 -1.76 -24.26
CA MET A 1 8.57 -2.41 -23.87
C MET A 1 8.58 -2.44 -22.36
N GLY A 2 7.67 -1.70 -21.74
CA GLY A 2 7.60 -1.60 -20.29
C GLY A 2 7.04 -2.89 -19.65
N LEU A 3 7.23 -3.06 -18.36
CA LEU A 3 6.75 -4.25 -17.62
C LEU A 3 5.23 -4.38 -17.61
N LEU A 4 4.51 -3.29 -17.84
CA LEU A 4 3.04 -3.22 -17.79
C LEU A 4 2.42 -2.73 -19.11
N ASP A 5 3.13 -2.89 -20.23
CA ASP A 5 2.61 -2.50 -21.54
C ASP A 5 1.24 -3.14 -21.82
N GLY A 6 0.25 -2.30 -22.17
CA GLY A 6 -1.12 -2.72 -22.44
C GLY A 6 -1.98 -3.04 -21.21
N HIS A 7 -1.43 -2.93 -20.00
CA HIS A 7 -2.21 -3.06 -18.78
C HIS A 7 -3.09 -1.84 -18.49
N ARG A 8 -4.16 -2.06 -17.76
CA ARG A 8 -5.16 -1.07 -17.34
C ARG A 8 -5.33 -1.18 -15.85
N ALA A 9 -4.96 -0.12 -15.15
CA ALA A 9 -4.84 -0.10 -13.69
C ALA A 9 -5.83 0.86 -13.05
N ILE A 10 -6.37 0.49 -11.89
CA ILE A 10 -7.06 1.37 -10.96
C ILE A 10 -6.21 1.47 -9.68
N VAL A 11 -5.98 2.69 -9.20
CA VAL A 11 -5.22 2.97 -7.97
C VAL A 11 -6.10 3.79 -7.03
N THR A 12 -6.41 3.26 -5.83
CA THR A 12 -7.10 4.01 -4.78
C THR A 12 -6.11 4.75 -3.88
N GLY A 13 -6.49 5.95 -3.38
CA GLY A 13 -5.55 6.82 -2.66
C GLY A 13 -4.38 7.21 -3.56
N GLY A 14 -4.68 7.42 -4.85
CA GLY A 14 -3.67 7.58 -5.89
C GLY A 14 -3.16 9.02 -6.08
N ALA A 15 -3.73 10.02 -5.40
CA ALA A 15 -3.36 11.43 -5.58
C ALA A 15 -2.10 11.85 -4.82
N SER A 16 -1.61 11.06 -3.86
CA SER A 16 -0.46 11.43 -3.04
C SER A 16 0.38 10.23 -2.60
N GLY A 17 1.54 10.50 -2.03
CA GLY A 17 2.41 9.50 -1.39
C GLY A 17 2.68 8.27 -2.25
N ILE A 18 2.53 7.09 -1.66
CA ILE A 18 2.78 5.79 -2.31
C ILE A 18 1.87 5.58 -3.54
N GLY A 19 0.59 5.97 -3.43
CA GLY A 19 -0.36 5.83 -4.54
C GLY A 19 0.05 6.65 -5.76
N ALA A 20 0.45 7.90 -5.57
CA ALA A 20 0.90 8.76 -6.67
C ALA A 20 2.21 8.26 -7.31
N ALA A 21 3.19 7.85 -6.50
CA ALA A 21 4.42 7.25 -7.00
C ALA A 21 4.14 5.97 -7.81
N THR A 22 3.23 5.12 -7.29
CA THR A 22 2.83 3.89 -8.00
C THR A 22 2.11 4.21 -9.30
N SER A 23 1.22 5.19 -9.33
CA SER A 23 0.53 5.62 -10.56
C SER A 23 1.51 6.09 -11.63
N ARG A 24 2.50 6.93 -11.25
CA ARG A 24 3.57 7.36 -12.16
C ARG A 24 4.36 6.17 -12.68
N ARG A 25 4.83 5.32 -11.77
CA ARG A 25 5.64 4.16 -12.15
C ARG A 25 4.88 3.17 -13.05
N MET A 26 3.60 2.91 -12.79
CA MET A 26 2.77 2.07 -13.65
C MET A 26 2.64 2.66 -15.06
N THR A 27 2.50 4.01 -15.17
CA THR A 27 2.42 4.70 -16.46
C THR A 27 3.76 4.67 -17.20
N GLU A 28 4.88 4.90 -16.52
CA GLU A 28 6.23 4.77 -17.08
C GLU A 28 6.49 3.37 -17.64
N GLU A 29 5.92 2.34 -17.00
CA GLU A 29 6.02 0.94 -17.44
C GLU A 29 4.95 0.54 -18.47
N GLY A 30 4.18 1.50 -18.98
CA GLY A 30 3.27 1.31 -20.11
C GLY A 30 1.80 1.03 -19.76
N ALA A 31 1.40 1.08 -18.49
CA ALA A 31 0.01 0.94 -18.10
C ALA A 31 -0.79 2.25 -18.30
N ARG A 32 -2.08 2.12 -18.62
CA ARG A 32 -3.05 3.21 -18.49
C ARG A 32 -3.66 3.18 -17.09
N VAL A 33 -3.70 4.33 -16.41
CA VAL A 33 -4.07 4.41 -14.99
C VAL A 33 -5.33 5.26 -14.77
N ALA A 34 -6.23 4.78 -13.93
CA ALA A 34 -7.31 5.54 -13.33
C ALA A 34 -7.02 5.76 -11.84
N ILE A 35 -7.08 7.00 -11.39
CA ILE A 35 -6.75 7.46 -10.04
C ILE A 35 -8.05 7.74 -9.29
N LEU A 36 -8.30 7.02 -8.21
CA LEU A 36 -9.42 7.23 -7.30
C LEU A 36 -8.88 7.81 -5.99
N ASP A 37 -9.34 9.00 -5.61
CA ASP A 37 -8.92 9.65 -4.36
C ASP A 37 -10.04 10.55 -3.84
N VAL A 38 -10.12 10.72 -2.51
CA VAL A 38 -11.03 11.69 -1.91
C VAL A 38 -10.61 13.13 -2.26
N ASN A 39 -9.31 13.36 -2.48
CA ASN A 39 -8.77 14.61 -3.03
C ASN A 39 -8.90 14.62 -4.56
N GLY A 40 -10.09 15.00 -5.05
CA GLY A 40 -10.39 15.05 -6.49
C GLY A 40 -9.45 15.96 -7.27
N ASP A 41 -9.12 17.14 -6.75
CA ASP A 41 -8.21 18.09 -7.42
C ASP A 41 -6.81 17.48 -7.60
N GLY A 42 -6.29 16.81 -6.57
CA GLY A 42 -5.01 16.10 -6.64
C GLY A 42 -5.04 14.94 -7.64
N ALA A 43 -6.14 14.19 -7.68
CA ALA A 43 -6.34 13.12 -8.64
C ALA A 43 -6.39 13.65 -10.08
N GLU A 44 -7.11 14.75 -10.33
CA GLU A 44 -7.19 15.38 -11.65
C GLU A 44 -5.84 15.94 -12.13
N MET A 45 -5.08 16.59 -11.23
CA MET A 45 -3.75 17.08 -11.56
C MET A 45 -2.82 15.95 -12.00
N LEU A 46 -2.79 14.85 -11.22
CA LEU A 46 -1.94 13.70 -11.54
C LEU A 46 -2.42 12.94 -12.78
N ALA A 47 -3.73 12.76 -12.93
CA ALA A 47 -4.29 12.12 -14.13
C ALA A 47 -3.94 12.88 -15.41
N LYS A 48 -3.99 14.24 -15.37
CA LYS A 48 -3.56 15.08 -16.49
C LYS A 48 -2.05 14.92 -16.81
N GLU A 49 -1.21 14.80 -15.79
CA GLU A 49 0.22 14.52 -15.96
C GLU A 49 0.46 13.18 -16.68
N LEU A 50 -0.35 12.16 -16.34
CA LEU A 50 -0.16 10.78 -16.78
C LEU A 50 -1.00 10.38 -18.00
N ASP A 51 -1.77 11.29 -18.59
CA ASP A 51 -2.79 10.99 -19.61
C ASP A 51 -3.76 9.87 -19.14
N GLY A 52 -4.12 9.92 -17.85
CA GLY A 52 -4.95 8.95 -17.17
C GLY A 52 -6.37 9.46 -16.89
N LEU A 53 -7.09 8.73 -16.03
CA LEU A 53 -8.43 9.10 -15.57
C LEU A 53 -8.40 9.47 -14.08
N ALA A 54 -9.29 10.36 -13.64
CA ALA A 54 -9.44 10.78 -12.26
C ALA A 54 -10.88 10.67 -11.78
N TYR A 55 -11.03 10.27 -10.52
CA TYR A 55 -12.32 10.15 -9.83
C TYR A 55 -12.20 10.63 -8.39
N ALA A 56 -13.05 11.58 -8.00
CA ALA A 56 -13.21 12.00 -6.61
C ALA A 56 -14.06 10.95 -5.88
N VAL A 57 -13.44 10.08 -5.06
CA VAL A 57 -14.10 8.92 -4.43
C VAL A 57 -13.65 8.75 -3.00
N ASP A 58 -14.59 8.68 -2.08
CA ASP A 58 -14.36 8.12 -0.74
C ASP A 58 -14.49 6.59 -0.81
N VAL A 59 -13.40 5.88 -0.50
CA VAL A 59 -13.38 4.40 -0.55
C VAL A 59 -14.29 3.75 0.50
N THR A 60 -14.79 4.50 1.48
CA THR A 60 -15.77 4.03 2.47
C THR A 60 -17.18 3.96 1.91
N ASP A 61 -17.48 4.65 0.81
CA ASP A 61 -18.75 4.59 0.07
C ASP A 61 -18.67 3.55 -1.06
N PHE A 62 -19.30 2.40 -0.85
CA PHE A 62 -19.28 1.32 -1.85
C PHE A 62 -19.94 1.71 -3.17
N ASP A 63 -21.03 2.46 -3.15
CA ASP A 63 -21.75 2.81 -4.39
C ASP A 63 -20.91 3.79 -5.21
N ALA A 64 -20.22 4.74 -4.57
CA ALA A 64 -19.27 5.63 -5.23
C ALA A 64 -18.06 4.86 -5.80
N VAL A 65 -17.47 3.94 -5.04
CA VAL A 65 -16.37 3.08 -5.52
C VAL A 65 -16.81 2.26 -6.71
N ARG A 66 -17.97 1.60 -6.64
CA ARG A 66 -18.49 0.78 -7.73
C ARG A 66 -18.69 1.60 -8.99
N ALA A 67 -19.38 2.75 -8.90
CA ALA A 67 -19.62 3.61 -10.04
C ALA A 67 -18.32 4.10 -10.71
N ALA A 68 -17.32 4.47 -9.92
CA ALA A 68 -16.03 4.90 -10.44
C ALA A 68 -15.24 3.75 -11.08
N VAL A 69 -15.26 2.55 -10.50
CA VAL A 69 -14.59 1.36 -11.05
C VAL A 69 -15.26 0.92 -12.35
N ASP A 70 -16.60 0.94 -12.43
CA ASP A 70 -17.37 0.59 -13.64
C ASP A 70 -17.02 1.55 -14.78
N ASP A 71 -17.11 2.87 -14.55
CA ASP A 71 -16.80 3.88 -15.55
C ASP A 71 -15.32 3.90 -15.96
N ALA A 72 -14.40 3.74 -14.99
CA ALA A 72 -12.97 3.63 -15.27
C ALA A 72 -12.66 2.41 -16.13
N SER A 73 -13.24 1.26 -15.81
CA SER A 73 -13.04 0.03 -16.57
C SER A 73 -13.55 0.17 -18.01
N GLU A 74 -14.71 0.81 -18.21
CA GLU A 74 -15.26 1.07 -19.55
C GLU A 74 -14.31 1.99 -20.35
N LYS A 75 -13.90 3.14 -19.79
CA LYS A 75 -13.05 4.12 -20.47
C LYS A 75 -11.62 3.64 -20.73
N LEU A 76 -11.10 2.77 -19.88
CA LEU A 76 -9.80 2.14 -20.09
C LEU A 76 -9.87 0.98 -21.11
N GLY A 77 -11.06 0.47 -21.43
CA GLY A 77 -11.25 -0.71 -22.26
C GLY A 77 -11.01 -2.02 -21.52
N GLY A 78 -11.34 -2.07 -20.24
CA GLY A 78 -11.22 -3.21 -19.32
C GLY A 78 -10.34 -2.89 -18.11
N LEU A 79 -10.19 -3.87 -17.21
CA LEU A 79 -9.32 -3.79 -16.03
C LEU A 79 -8.41 -5.02 -15.99
N SER A 80 -7.13 -4.83 -15.69
CA SER A 80 -6.16 -5.91 -15.49
C SER A 80 -5.36 -5.78 -14.18
N LEU A 81 -5.32 -4.57 -13.59
CA LEU A 81 -4.57 -4.30 -12.36
C LEU A 81 -5.43 -3.48 -11.39
N LEU A 82 -5.47 -3.88 -10.13
CA LEU A 82 -6.08 -3.12 -9.05
C LEU A 82 -5.08 -2.91 -7.92
N TYR A 83 -4.84 -1.66 -7.55
CA TYR A 83 -4.03 -1.33 -6.38
C TYR A 83 -4.87 -0.64 -5.31
N ASN A 84 -5.20 -1.38 -4.25
CA ASN A 84 -5.90 -0.87 -3.07
C ASN A 84 -4.87 -0.23 -2.12
N ASN A 85 -4.75 1.09 -2.18
CA ASN A 85 -3.73 1.81 -1.41
C ASN A 85 -4.32 2.86 -0.46
N ALA A 86 -5.53 3.34 -0.67
CA ALA A 86 -6.16 4.31 0.22
C ALA A 86 -6.10 3.86 1.69
N GLY A 87 -5.75 4.78 2.57
CA GLY A 87 -5.62 4.48 3.99
C GLY A 87 -5.23 5.70 4.82
N GLY A 88 -5.34 5.58 6.12
CA GLY A 88 -4.99 6.61 7.09
C GLY A 88 -4.80 6.03 8.48
N SER A 89 -4.22 6.81 9.38
CA SER A 89 -3.96 6.41 10.76
C SER A 89 -4.32 7.55 11.72
N SER A 90 -4.39 7.21 13.01
CA SER A 90 -4.47 8.12 14.14
C SER A 90 -3.89 7.39 15.36
N LEU A 91 -3.62 8.09 16.46
CA LEU A 91 -2.93 7.53 17.63
C LEU A 91 -3.73 7.78 18.90
N ALA A 92 -4.00 6.72 19.67
CA ALA A 92 -4.53 6.77 21.03
C ALA A 92 -4.26 5.45 21.76
N ASN A 93 -4.32 5.45 23.12
CA ASN A 93 -4.31 4.19 23.84
C ASN A 93 -5.58 3.36 23.56
N VAL A 94 -5.50 2.03 23.69
CA VAL A 94 -6.61 1.13 23.31
C VAL A 94 -7.95 1.52 23.93
N HIS A 95 -7.98 1.91 25.19
CA HIS A 95 -9.22 2.25 25.92
C HIS A 95 -9.70 3.70 25.67
N GLU A 96 -8.88 4.54 25.06
CA GLU A 96 -9.19 5.95 24.77
C GLU A 96 -9.80 6.14 23.38
N TRP A 97 -9.73 5.12 22.51
CA TRP A 97 -10.36 5.20 21.21
C TRP A 97 -11.87 5.40 21.33
N SER A 98 -12.41 6.45 20.71
CA SER A 98 -13.87 6.56 20.54
C SER A 98 -14.36 5.47 19.58
N LEU A 99 -15.61 5.03 19.73
CA LEU A 99 -16.20 4.07 18.79
C LEU A 99 -16.32 4.65 17.37
N GLU A 100 -16.47 5.96 17.25
CA GLU A 100 -16.54 6.67 15.98
C GLU A 100 -15.19 6.62 15.26
N GLU A 101 -14.11 7.00 15.93
CA GLU A 101 -12.77 7.01 15.35
C GLU A 101 -12.27 5.60 15.04
N TRP A 102 -12.57 4.63 15.94
CA TRP A 102 -12.32 3.21 15.66
C TRP A 102 -12.96 2.78 14.34
N ARG A 103 -14.27 3.07 14.15
CA ARG A 103 -14.99 2.73 12.93
C ARG A 103 -14.39 3.43 11.72
N ARG A 104 -14.14 4.74 11.82
CA ARG A 104 -13.55 5.53 10.74
C ARG A 104 -12.25 4.92 10.22
N ILE A 105 -11.34 4.52 11.13
CA ILE A 105 -10.05 3.92 10.76
C ILE A 105 -10.25 2.52 10.15
N VAL A 106 -11.13 1.70 10.71
CA VAL A 106 -11.42 0.36 10.17
C VAL A 106 -12.11 0.47 8.81
N ASP A 107 -13.08 1.35 8.66
CA ASP A 107 -13.82 1.54 7.41
C ASP A 107 -12.89 2.03 6.29
N LEU A 108 -12.04 3.01 6.58
CA LEU A 108 -11.08 3.50 5.61
C LEU A 108 -10.08 2.41 5.18
N ASN A 109 -9.42 1.75 6.14
CA ASN A 109 -8.29 0.87 5.83
C ASN A 109 -8.68 -0.56 5.44
N LEU A 110 -9.77 -1.10 5.98
CA LEU A 110 -10.19 -2.47 5.72
C LEU A 110 -11.42 -2.54 4.84
N THR A 111 -12.50 -1.85 5.21
CA THR A 111 -13.74 -1.88 4.43
C THR A 111 -13.51 -1.26 3.04
N GLY A 112 -12.73 -0.17 2.94
CA GLY A 112 -12.36 0.43 1.66
C GLY A 112 -11.57 -0.53 0.75
N VAL A 113 -10.65 -1.32 1.30
CA VAL A 113 -9.96 -2.37 0.54
C VAL A 113 -10.94 -3.45 0.07
N PHE A 114 -11.86 -3.89 0.94
CA PHE A 114 -12.91 -4.84 0.56
C PHE A 114 -13.83 -4.27 -0.54
N HIS A 115 -14.17 -2.99 -0.49
CA HIS A 115 -14.93 -2.33 -1.56
C HIS A 115 -14.19 -2.37 -2.90
N GLY A 116 -12.87 -2.12 -2.90
CA GLY A 116 -12.04 -2.27 -4.10
C GLY A 116 -12.05 -3.69 -4.65
N PHE A 117 -11.92 -4.72 -3.81
CA PHE A 117 -12.06 -6.13 -4.21
C PHE A 117 -13.43 -6.39 -4.81
N LYS A 118 -14.49 -6.00 -4.11
CA LYS A 118 -15.87 -6.27 -4.51
C LYS A 118 -16.26 -5.61 -5.83
N ALA A 119 -15.78 -4.39 -6.08
CA ALA A 119 -16.01 -3.68 -7.33
C ALA A 119 -15.08 -4.14 -8.47
N GLY A 120 -13.78 -4.34 -8.19
CA GLY A 120 -12.78 -4.56 -9.23
C GLY A 120 -12.66 -6.02 -9.72
N ILE A 121 -12.85 -7.01 -8.84
CA ILE A 121 -12.70 -8.43 -9.22
C ILE A 121 -13.59 -8.84 -10.38
N PRO A 122 -14.88 -8.47 -10.45
CA PRO A 122 -15.72 -8.81 -11.59
C PRO A 122 -15.14 -8.33 -12.94
N HIS A 123 -14.57 -7.12 -12.98
CA HIS A 123 -13.94 -6.56 -14.19
C HIS A 123 -12.63 -7.28 -14.53
N LEU A 124 -11.83 -7.64 -13.53
CA LEU A 124 -10.62 -8.44 -13.73
C LEU A 124 -10.96 -9.80 -14.35
N LEU A 125 -11.98 -10.50 -13.81
CA LEU A 125 -12.44 -11.78 -14.35
C LEU A 125 -12.98 -11.66 -15.77
N ALA A 126 -13.78 -10.62 -16.05
CA ALA A 126 -14.30 -10.34 -17.39
C ALA A 126 -13.17 -9.99 -18.39
N GLY A 127 -12.10 -9.36 -17.92
CA GLY A 127 -10.90 -9.01 -18.70
C GLY A 127 -9.94 -10.19 -18.95
N GLY A 128 -10.24 -11.39 -18.44
CA GLY A 128 -9.39 -12.57 -18.58
C GLY A 128 -8.36 -12.74 -17.45
N GLY A 129 -8.43 -11.94 -16.39
CA GLY A 129 -7.57 -12.05 -15.23
C GLY A 129 -6.68 -10.83 -15.00
N GLY A 130 -5.68 -11.00 -14.11
CA GLY A 130 -4.75 -9.92 -13.80
C GLY A 130 -4.13 -10.01 -12.41
N ALA A 131 -3.87 -8.85 -11.81
CA ALA A 131 -3.30 -8.80 -10.47
C ALA A 131 -3.98 -7.76 -9.57
N VAL A 132 -4.12 -8.10 -8.28
CA VAL A 132 -4.50 -7.19 -7.21
C VAL A 132 -3.36 -7.08 -6.23
N VAL A 133 -3.02 -5.85 -5.86
CA VAL A 133 -2.09 -5.57 -4.76
C VAL A 133 -2.81 -4.68 -3.75
N SER A 134 -2.60 -4.95 -2.45
CA SER A 134 -3.16 -4.14 -1.37
C SER A 134 -2.08 -3.65 -0.42
N THR A 135 -2.17 -2.40 0.02
CA THR A 135 -1.26 -1.81 0.99
C THR A 135 -1.66 -2.22 2.41
N ALA A 136 -0.97 -3.21 2.95
CA ALA A 136 -0.96 -3.54 4.37
C ALA A 136 -0.02 -2.57 5.14
N SER A 137 0.73 -3.04 6.11
CA SER A 137 1.76 -2.30 6.87
C SER A 137 2.58 -3.27 7.69
N ILE A 138 3.81 -2.90 8.06
CA ILE A 138 4.55 -3.60 9.12
C ILE A 138 3.74 -3.65 10.41
N SER A 139 2.94 -2.63 10.71
CA SER A 139 2.04 -2.59 11.89
C SER A 139 0.99 -3.71 11.88
N GLY A 140 0.68 -4.31 10.72
CA GLY A 140 -0.21 -5.48 10.63
C GLY A 140 0.43 -6.78 11.12
N THR A 141 1.76 -6.84 11.20
CA THR A 141 2.50 -8.04 11.66
C THR A 141 3.33 -7.77 12.91
N ARG A 142 3.74 -6.54 13.13
CA ARG A 142 4.51 -6.05 14.27
C ARG A 142 3.92 -4.72 14.75
N PRO A 143 2.83 -4.78 15.54
CA PRO A 143 2.07 -3.58 15.92
C PRO A 143 2.88 -2.65 16.80
N SER A 144 2.65 -1.35 16.63
CA SER A 144 3.16 -0.30 17.51
C SER A 144 2.10 0.14 18.51
N ALA A 145 2.53 0.64 19.65
CA ALA A 145 1.62 1.23 20.63
C ALA A 145 0.88 2.43 20.02
N GLY A 146 -0.39 2.58 20.38
CA GLY A 146 -1.22 3.69 19.92
C GLY A 146 -1.98 3.44 18.61
N GLU A 147 -1.66 2.41 17.84
CA GLU A 147 -2.21 2.18 16.49
C GLU A 147 -3.27 1.06 16.44
N ALA A 148 -4.02 0.79 17.52
CA ALA A 148 -4.84 -0.40 17.61
C ALA A 148 -5.79 -0.65 16.42
N PRO A 149 -6.67 0.28 15.98
CA PRO A 149 -7.59 0.06 14.85
C PRO A 149 -6.82 -0.05 13.52
N TYR A 150 -5.73 0.70 13.36
CA TYR A 150 -4.88 0.65 12.18
C TYR A 150 -4.18 -0.71 12.06
N SER A 151 -3.47 -1.13 13.12
CA SER A 151 -2.77 -2.42 13.15
C SER A 151 -3.71 -3.59 12.90
N ALA A 152 -4.91 -3.58 13.55
CA ALA A 152 -5.93 -4.61 13.34
C ALA A 152 -6.40 -4.64 11.87
N SER A 153 -6.67 -3.47 11.27
CA SER A 153 -7.09 -3.38 9.87
C SER A 153 -5.99 -3.89 8.92
N LYS A 154 -4.74 -3.50 9.16
CA LYS A 154 -3.61 -3.91 8.31
C LYS A 154 -3.28 -5.41 8.45
N ALA A 155 -3.47 -6.00 9.61
CA ALA A 155 -3.40 -7.45 9.81
C ALA A 155 -4.53 -8.18 9.04
N ALA A 156 -5.74 -7.63 9.09
CA ALA A 156 -6.88 -8.19 8.37
C ALA A 156 -6.69 -8.15 6.84
N ILE A 157 -6.03 -7.10 6.29
CA ILE A 157 -5.68 -7.04 4.86
C ILE A 157 -4.78 -8.21 4.46
N VAL A 158 -3.80 -8.58 5.29
CA VAL A 158 -2.92 -9.74 5.00
C VAL A 158 -3.75 -11.02 4.90
N ALA A 159 -4.68 -11.24 5.84
CA ALA A 159 -5.56 -12.40 5.82
C ALA A 159 -6.51 -12.39 4.61
N LEU A 160 -7.13 -11.23 4.31
CA LEU A 160 -8.02 -11.06 3.15
C LEU A 160 -7.28 -11.31 1.83
N THR A 161 -6.03 -10.85 1.72
CA THR A 161 -5.16 -11.10 0.56
C THR A 161 -4.93 -12.60 0.32
N ALA A 162 -4.59 -13.33 1.37
CA ALA A 162 -4.37 -14.79 1.27
C ALA A 162 -5.66 -15.53 0.89
N ASN A 163 -6.81 -15.12 1.46
CA ASN A 163 -8.11 -15.70 1.15
C ASN A 163 -8.49 -15.46 -0.32
N ALA A 164 -8.42 -14.21 -0.79
CA ALA A 164 -8.72 -13.87 -2.17
C ALA A 164 -7.76 -14.56 -3.17
N ALA A 165 -6.48 -14.74 -2.81
CA ALA A 165 -5.54 -15.49 -3.62
C ALA A 165 -5.98 -16.95 -3.84
N LEU A 166 -6.52 -17.60 -2.80
CA LEU A 166 -7.05 -18.97 -2.90
C LEU A 166 -8.33 -19.05 -3.76
N GLU A 167 -9.19 -18.04 -3.65
CA GLU A 167 -10.49 -18.00 -4.34
C GLU A 167 -10.34 -17.73 -5.85
N TYR A 168 -9.38 -16.87 -6.25
CA TYR A 168 -9.32 -16.37 -7.62
C TYR A 168 -8.15 -16.92 -8.46
N ALA A 169 -7.25 -17.72 -7.86
CA ALA A 169 -6.26 -18.44 -8.65
C ALA A 169 -6.91 -19.50 -9.55
N PRO A 170 -6.38 -19.76 -10.75
CA PRO A 170 -5.16 -19.19 -11.33
C PRO A 170 -5.39 -17.88 -12.11
N THR A 171 -6.63 -17.37 -12.16
CA THR A 171 -7.02 -16.26 -13.05
C THR A 171 -6.50 -14.91 -12.55
N ILE A 172 -6.53 -14.67 -11.23
CA ILE A 172 -6.08 -13.42 -10.63
C ILE A 172 -5.03 -13.72 -9.56
N ARG A 173 -3.89 -13.05 -9.62
CA ARG A 173 -2.90 -13.06 -8.54
C ARG A 173 -3.24 -11.94 -7.54
N VAL A 174 -3.21 -12.27 -6.26
CA VAL A 174 -3.56 -11.33 -5.18
C VAL A 174 -2.43 -11.30 -4.17
N ASN A 175 -1.82 -10.14 -3.96
CA ASN A 175 -0.71 -9.96 -3.02
C ASN A 175 -0.90 -8.69 -2.18
N ALA A 176 -0.14 -8.57 -1.11
CA ALA A 176 -0.05 -7.37 -0.28
C ALA A 176 1.39 -6.88 -0.20
N VAL A 177 1.55 -5.59 0.01
CA VAL A 177 2.82 -4.97 0.42
C VAL A 177 2.67 -4.41 1.84
N SER A 178 3.70 -4.59 2.66
CA SER A 178 3.78 -4.05 4.02
C SER A 178 4.91 -3.05 4.13
N PRO A 179 4.65 -1.76 3.83
CA PRO A 179 5.63 -0.71 4.00
C PRO A 179 6.05 -0.55 5.45
N GLY A 180 7.33 -0.19 5.65
CA GLY A 180 7.83 0.39 6.91
C GLY A 180 7.56 1.89 6.99
N MET A 181 8.48 2.64 7.58
CA MET A 181 8.42 4.10 7.61
C MET A 181 8.79 4.65 6.22
N ILE A 182 7.81 5.24 5.54
CA ILE A 182 7.94 5.82 4.19
C ILE A 182 7.62 7.31 4.27
N HIS A 183 8.42 8.14 3.63
CA HIS A 183 8.23 9.60 3.54
C HIS A 183 6.98 9.95 2.72
N THR A 184 5.88 10.22 3.39
CA THR A 184 4.57 10.53 2.80
C THR A 184 3.87 11.62 3.61
N PRO A 185 2.85 12.30 3.06
CA PRO A 185 2.07 13.25 3.85
C PRO A 185 1.48 12.66 5.14
N LEU A 186 1.14 11.36 5.16
CA LEU A 186 0.63 10.68 6.34
C LEU A 186 1.70 10.57 7.44
N THR A 187 2.91 10.20 7.09
CA THR A 187 4.02 10.06 8.05
C THR A 187 4.61 11.38 8.46
N GLU A 188 4.60 12.39 7.60
CA GLU A 188 5.03 13.76 7.92
C GLU A 188 4.18 14.33 9.07
N LEU A 189 2.86 14.18 9.02
CA LEU A 189 1.97 14.56 10.12
C LEU A 189 2.34 13.88 11.44
N LEU A 190 2.66 12.60 11.42
CA LEU A 190 3.04 11.83 12.62
C LEU A 190 4.41 12.23 13.17
N LEU A 191 5.34 12.65 12.30
CA LEU A 191 6.72 12.99 12.68
C LEU A 191 6.88 14.46 13.13
N VAL A 192 6.07 15.38 12.58
CA VAL A 192 6.22 16.83 12.79
C VAL A 192 5.28 17.36 13.87
N GLU A 193 4.05 16.90 13.95
CA GLU A 193 3.04 17.44 14.88
C GLU A 193 3.35 17.15 16.36
N GLN A 194 4.18 16.17 16.68
CA GLN A 194 4.49 15.80 18.07
C GLN A 194 5.77 16.40 18.62
N GLY A 195 6.45 17.29 17.88
CA GLY A 195 7.68 17.95 18.35
C GLY A 195 8.82 16.98 18.68
N LEU A 196 8.72 15.74 18.26
CA LEU A 196 9.70 14.69 18.43
C LEU A 196 10.53 14.61 17.15
N ASN A 197 11.85 14.65 17.28
CA ASN A 197 12.75 14.36 16.15
C ASN A 197 12.80 12.82 15.92
N GLU A 198 11.61 12.24 15.67
CA GLU A 198 11.44 10.79 15.49
C GLU A 198 12.09 10.31 14.19
N ARG A 199 12.32 11.22 13.24
CA ARG A 199 12.94 10.86 11.94
C ARG A 199 14.31 10.22 12.14
N ASP A 200 15.17 10.82 12.95
CA ASP A 200 16.51 10.29 13.21
C ASP A 200 16.44 8.96 13.97
N ALA A 201 15.50 8.84 14.91
CA ALA A 201 15.27 7.60 15.63
C ALA A 201 14.80 6.46 14.70
N MET A 202 13.97 6.76 13.70
CA MET A 202 13.53 5.79 12.70
C MET A 202 14.64 5.41 11.72
N ILE A 203 15.49 6.38 11.31
CA ILE A 203 16.67 6.12 10.49
C ILE A 203 17.62 5.14 11.20
N VAL A 204 17.91 5.38 12.48
CA VAL A 204 18.78 4.50 13.29
C VAL A 204 18.21 3.09 13.42
N LYS A 205 16.88 2.93 13.48
CA LYS A 205 16.22 1.63 13.54
C LYS A 205 16.13 0.91 12.18
N THR A 206 16.47 1.59 11.09
CA THR A 206 16.37 1.03 9.74
C THR A 206 17.75 0.59 9.27
N PRO A 207 18.02 -0.72 9.09
CA PRO A 207 19.34 -1.20 8.65
C PRO A 207 19.87 -0.59 7.35
N LEU A 208 18.98 -0.21 6.41
CA LEU A 208 19.38 0.53 5.21
C LEU A 208 19.73 2.00 5.47
N GLY A 209 19.69 2.49 6.73
CA GLY A 209 20.18 3.80 7.14
C GLY A 209 19.37 4.99 6.62
N ARG A 210 18.13 4.78 6.21
CA ARG A 210 17.23 5.85 5.74
C ARG A 210 15.76 5.50 5.96
N ILE A 211 14.89 6.50 5.93
CA ILE A 211 13.45 6.32 5.72
C ILE A 211 13.24 5.94 4.26
N GLY A 212 12.27 5.09 3.98
CA GLY A 212 11.89 4.73 2.61
C GLY A 212 11.22 5.90 1.88
N GLU A 213 11.33 5.91 0.57
CA GLU A 213 10.60 6.82 -0.30
C GLU A 213 9.42 6.10 -0.97
N PRO A 214 8.37 6.81 -1.41
CA PRO A 214 7.24 6.19 -2.12
C PRO A 214 7.64 5.28 -3.28
N ASP A 215 8.72 5.61 -3.99
CA ASP A 215 9.25 4.81 -5.11
C ASP A 215 9.81 3.46 -4.67
N ASP A 216 10.29 3.32 -3.44
CA ASP A 216 10.70 2.02 -2.90
C ASP A 216 9.54 1.03 -2.85
N ILE A 217 8.32 1.52 -2.63
CA ILE A 217 7.11 0.71 -2.63
C ILE A 217 6.58 0.52 -4.05
N ALA A 218 6.53 1.59 -4.84
CA ALA A 218 6.02 1.58 -6.21
C ALA A 218 6.71 0.52 -7.08
N GLY A 219 8.04 0.39 -6.98
CA GLY A 219 8.80 -0.61 -7.70
C GLY A 219 8.37 -2.05 -7.39
N VAL A 220 8.08 -2.36 -6.12
CA VAL A 220 7.62 -3.70 -5.71
C VAL A 220 6.16 -3.93 -6.14
N VAL A 221 5.30 -2.91 -6.08
CA VAL A 221 3.92 -3.02 -6.58
C VAL A 221 3.91 -3.30 -8.08
N VAL A 222 4.71 -2.59 -8.87
CA VAL A 222 4.86 -2.83 -10.31
C VAL A 222 5.38 -4.24 -10.58
N PHE A 223 6.40 -4.71 -9.85
CA PHE A 223 6.88 -6.09 -9.93
C PHE A 223 5.74 -7.09 -9.69
N LEU A 224 4.97 -6.92 -8.62
CA LEU A 224 3.85 -7.80 -8.28
C LEU A 224 2.72 -7.77 -9.32
N CYS A 225 2.54 -6.65 -10.00
CA CYS A 225 1.58 -6.49 -11.09
C CYS A 225 2.06 -7.12 -12.41
N SER A 226 3.36 -7.25 -12.62
CA SER A 226 3.97 -7.72 -13.88
C SER A 226 4.07 -9.25 -13.98
N ASP A 227 4.43 -9.74 -15.17
CA ASP A 227 4.70 -11.15 -15.44
C ASP A 227 5.94 -11.70 -14.70
N LEU A 228 6.81 -10.83 -14.20
CA LEU A 228 7.92 -11.24 -13.35
C LEU A 228 7.44 -11.94 -12.07
N ALA A 229 6.24 -11.59 -11.61
CA ALA A 229 5.60 -12.17 -10.42
C ALA A 229 4.56 -13.26 -10.76
N ARG A 230 4.62 -13.90 -11.95
CA ARG A 230 3.60 -14.88 -12.40
C ARG A 230 3.43 -16.10 -11.49
N PHE A 231 4.38 -16.36 -10.59
CA PHE A 231 4.31 -17.44 -9.60
C PHE A 231 4.22 -16.93 -8.15
N VAL A 232 3.83 -15.65 -7.99
CA VAL A 232 3.68 -14.99 -6.67
C VAL A 232 2.21 -14.64 -6.47
N THR A 233 1.55 -15.30 -5.52
CA THR A 233 0.19 -15.00 -5.08
C THR A 233 0.01 -15.33 -3.60
N GLY A 234 -0.88 -14.64 -2.90
CA GLY A 234 -1.15 -14.81 -1.48
C GLY A 234 -0.04 -14.28 -0.56
N GLN A 235 0.95 -13.55 -1.08
CA GLN A 235 2.09 -13.10 -0.31
C GLN A 235 1.87 -11.71 0.27
N ASN A 236 2.46 -11.49 1.44
CA ASN A 236 2.64 -10.17 2.04
C ASN A 236 4.14 -9.81 2.01
N ILE A 237 4.53 -8.90 1.15
CA ILE A 237 5.92 -8.48 0.98
C ILE A 237 6.23 -7.30 1.90
N VAL A 238 7.11 -7.51 2.86
CA VAL A 238 7.59 -6.45 3.76
C VAL A 238 8.64 -5.60 3.03
N ILE A 239 8.44 -4.27 3.06
CA ILE A 239 9.32 -3.29 2.40
C ILE A 239 9.62 -2.19 3.42
N ASP A 240 10.60 -2.43 4.28
CA ASP A 240 10.86 -1.63 5.48
C ASP A 240 12.34 -1.31 5.73
N GLY A 241 13.20 -1.58 4.75
CA GLY A 241 14.65 -1.39 4.89
C GLY A 241 15.29 -2.25 5.97
N GLY A 242 14.62 -3.34 6.39
CA GLY A 242 15.06 -4.24 7.44
C GLY A 242 14.64 -3.83 8.86
N MET A 243 13.82 -2.79 9.00
CA MET A 243 13.40 -2.25 10.31
C MET A 243 12.80 -3.32 11.23
N THR A 244 12.00 -4.25 10.72
CA THR A 244 11.35 -5.30 11.52
C THR A 244 12.22 -6.53 11.76
N LEU A 245 13.46 -6.58 11.26
CA LEU A 245 14.39 -7.70 11.47
C LEU A 245 15.13 -7.63 12.82
N HIS A 246 15.05 -6.48 13.52
CA HIS A 246 15.66 -6.35 14.84
C HIS A 246 15.12 -7.43 15.80
N GLY A 247 16.01 -8.29 16.26
CA GLY A 247 15.70 -9.41 17.14
C GLY A 247 15.68 -9.02 18.62
N ALA A 248 15.58 -10.00 19.51
CA ALA A 248 15.38 -9.83 20.94
C ALA A 248 16.59 -9.22 21.69
N GLY A 249 17.01 -8.01 21.37
CA GLY A 249 17.99 -7.22 22.14
C GLY A 249 19.46 -7.58 21.90
N VAL A 250 19.75 -8.30 20.81
CA VAL A 250 21.13 -8.60 20.39
C VAL A 250 21.65 -7.67 19.30
N ASP A 251 20.86 -6.66 18.95
CA ASP A 251 21.23 -5.63 17.98
C ASP A 251 22.50 -4.91 18.43
N GLY A 252 23.44 -4.74 17.51
CA GLY A 252 24.73 -4.15 17.81
C GLY A 252 25.72 -5.04 18.60
N VAL A 253 25.41 -6.32 18.88
CA VAL A 253 26.39 -7.23 19.50
C VAL A 253 27.60 -7.40 18.60
N LEU A 254 27.39 -7.58 17.29
CA LEU A 254 28.48 -7.73 16.33
C LEU A 254 29.36 -6.47 16.29
N ASP A 255 28.74 -5.29 16.32
CA ASP A 255 29.50 -4.01 16.34
C ASP A 255 30.31 -3.87 17.62
N ARG A 256 29.74 -4.18 18.78
CA ARG A 256 30.48 -4.20 20.07
C ARG A 256 31.61 -5.24 20.08
N VAL A 257 31.40 -6.38 19.41
CA VAL A 257 32.46 -7.40 19.25
C VAL A 257 33.58 -6.87 18.36
N ARG A 258 33.23 -6.24 17.23
CA ARG A 258 34.21 -5.63 16.31
C ARG A 258 34.99 -4.50 16.97
N GLU A 259 34.32 -3.62 17.71
CA GLU A 259 34.96 -2.54 18.46
C GLU A 259 35.96 -3.08 19.50
N ARG A 260 35.61 -4.17 20.15
CA ARG A 260 36.42 -4.75 21.24
C ARG A 260 37.55 -5.67 20.76
N PHE A 261 37.32 -6.38 19.67
CA PHE A 261 38.20 -7.47 19.23
C PHE A 261 38.75 -7.30 17.80
N GLY A 262 38.35 -6.22 17.11
CA GLY A 262 38.69 -6.02 15.70
C GLY A 262 37.78 -6.80 14.73
N PRO A 263 38.05 -6.73 13.41
CA PRO A 263 37.22 -7.39 12.41
C PRO A 263 37.19 -8.90 12.65
N VAL A 264 35.97 -9.43 12.76
CA VAL A 264 35.74 -10.88 12.79
C VAL A 264 35.87 -11.35 11.35
N LEU A 265 36.84 -12.21 11.07
CA LEU A 265 37.08 -12.81 9.75
C LEU A 265 35.95 -13.78 9.38
#